data_3b9e5e67bbf83390aa1b773d38c846a5
#
_entry.id   3b9e5e67bbf83390aa1b773d38c846a5
#
_cell.length_a   1.000
_cell.length_b   1.000
_cell.length_c   1.000
_cell.angle_alpha   90.00
_cell.angle_beta   90.00
_cell.angle_gamma   90.00
#
_symmetry.space_group_name_H-M   'P 1'
#
loop_
_entity.id
_entity.type
_entity.pdbx_description
1 polymer ?
#
loop_
_entity_poly.entity_id
_entity_poly.type
_entity_poly.pdbx_seq_one_letter_code
_entity_poly.pdbx_strand_id
1 'polypeptide(L)'
;MLFRSLAIAAAAAKVAPIDGVCLAVKDTAAFLEEGNLALRLGFEGKLCIHPAQVEIANSIFTPTAGQIETALRVIEGWEAAVADGKGVFALDGKMVDPPLVDIQQRVIDRAKQAGVLGKA
;
A
#
# COMPACT_ATOMS: atom_id res chain seq x y z
N MET A 1 -13.41 6.64 -14.10
CA MET A 1 -12.81 7.98 -14.01
C MET A 1 -12.75 8.54 -12.60
N LEU A 2 -13.80 8.47 -11.82
CA LEU A 2 -13.84 8.95 -10.41
C LEU A 2 -12.79 8.29 -9.51
N PHE A 3 -12.52 7.01 -9.67
CA PHE A 3 -11.54 6.27 -8.86
C PHE A 3 -10.12 6.85 -8.92
N ARG A 4 -9.60 7.12 -10.11
CA ARG A 4 -8.25 7.68 -10.28
C ARG A 4 -8.16 9.08 -9.69
N SER A 5 -9.17 9.91 -9.94
CA SER A 5 -9.22 11.28 -9.39
C SER A 5 -9.28 11.27 -7.87
N LEU A 6 -10.05 10.35 -7.28
CA LEU A 6 -10.13 10.19 -5.83
C LEU A 6 -8.78 9.75 -5.24
N ALA A 7 -8.11 8.77 -5.85
CA ALA A 7 -6.80 8.30 -5.39
C ALA A 7 -5.75 9.42 -5.46
N ILE A 8 -5.73 10.21 -6.53
CA ILE A 8 -4.83 11.35 -6.69
C ILE A 8 -5.12 12.44 -5.65
N ALA A 9 -6.39 12.78 -5.44
CA ALA A 9 -6.80 13.77 -4.44
C ALA A 9 -6.44 13.32 -3.01
N ALA A 10 -6.66 12.04 -2.69
CA ALA A 10 -6.30 11.47 -1.40
C ALA A 10 -4.78 11.50 -1.18
N ALA A 11 -3.99 11.16 -2.20
CA ALA A 11 -2.53 11.25 -2.14
C ALA A 11 -2.05 12.68 -1.91
N ALA A 12 -2.64 13.67 -2.60
CA ALA A 12 -2.34 15.09 -2.41
C ALA A 12 -2.71 15.58 -1.00
N ALA A 13 -3.83 15.09 -0.46
CA ALA A 13 -4.30 15.40 0.90
C ALA A 13 -3.59 14.58 2.00
N LYS A 14 -2.74 13.60 1.63
CA LYS A 14 -2.06 12.67 2.55
C LYS A 14 -3.02 11.88 3.44
N VAL A 15 -4.15 11.46 2.86
CA VAL A 15 -5.15 10.61 3.52
C VAL A 15 -5.25 9.27 2.80
N ALA A 16 -5.59 8.20 3.55
CA ALA A 16 -5.76 6.87 3.00
C ALA A 16 -7.08 6.76 2.21
N PRO A 17 -7.07 6.49 0.90
CA PRO A 17 -8.28 6.25 0.14
C PRO A 17 -8.80 4.82 0.40
N ILE A 18 -10.08 4.72 0.70
CA ILE A 18 -10.79 3.45 0.88
C ILE A 18 -11.77 3.28 -0.27
N ASP A 19 -11.69 2.14 -0.95
CA ASP A 19 -12.57 1.79 -2.07
C ASP A 19 -14.00 1.48 -1.59
N GLY A 20 -14.95 1.67 -2.49
CA GLY A 20 -16.37 1.45 -2.23
C GLY A 20 -16.75 -0.03 -2.04
N VAL A 21 -18.04 -0.25 -1.82
CA VAL A 21 -18.60 -1.60 -1.61
C VAL A 21 -18.72 -2.37 -2.92
N CYS A 22 -18.54 -3.69 -2.83
CA CYS A 22 -18.91 -4.63 -3.89
C CYS A 22 -20.27 -5.26 -3.51
N LEU A 23 -21.29 -5.03 -4.32
CA LEU A 23 -22.65 -5.53 -4.08
C LEU A 23 -22.80 -7.02 -4.38
N ALA A 24 -21.90 -7.61 -5.15
CA ALA A 24 -21.90 -9.02 -5.50
C ALA A 24 -21.36 -9.88 -4.34
N VAL A 25 -22.09 -9.94 -3.23
CA VAL A 25 -21.67 -10.57 -1.96
C VAL A 25 -21.25 -12.03 -2.12
N LYS A 26 -21.90 -12.77 -3.03
CA LYS A 26 -21.62 -14.20 -3.26
C LYS A 26 -20.56 -14.42 -4.35
N ASP A 27 -20.13 -13.39 -5.04
CA ASP A 27 -19.15 -13.46 -6.11
C ASP A 27 -17.77 -13.04 -5.60
N THR A 28 -17.02 -14.02 -5.11
CA THR A 28 -15.65 -13.83 -4.62
C THR A 28 -14.72 -13.33 -5.73
N ALA A 29 -14.92 -13.78 -6.96
CA ALA A 29 -14.08 -13.38 -8.10
C ALA A 29 -14.28 -11.89 -8.43
N ALA A 30 -15.51 -11.41 -8.44
CA ALA A 30 -15.80 -9.99 -8.64
C ALA A 30 -15.17 -9.12 -7.54
N PHE A 31 -15.27 -9.54 -6.28
CA PHE A 31 -14.66 -8.82 -5.17
C PHE A 31 -13.13 -8.76 -5.29
N LEU A 32 -12.50 -9.87 -5.65
CA LEU A 32 -11.04 -9.94 -5.89
C LEU A 32 -10.60 -9.02 -7.03
N GLU A 33 -11.32 -9.03 -8.15
CA GLU A 33 -11.01 -8.19 -9.30
C GLU A 33 -11.09 -6.70 -8.95
N GLU A 34 -12.19 -6.27 -8.34
CA GLU A 34 -12.37 -4.88 -7.90
C GLU A 34 -11.31 -4.47 -6.88
N GLY A 35 -11.05 -5.30 -5.86
CA GLY A 35 -10.07 -5.01 -4.82
C GLY A 35 -8.63 -4.92 -5.36
N ASN A 36 -8.24 -5.81 -6.27
CA ASN A 36 -6.93 -5.74 -6.91
C ASN A 36 -6.80 -4.52 -7.83
N LEU A 37 -7.87 -4.12 -8.51
CA LEU A 37 -7.87 -2.88 -9.27
C LEU A 37 -7.71 -1.67 -8.35
N ALA A 38 -8.43 -1.62 -7.24
CA ALA A 38 -8.32 -0.55 -6.25
C ALA A 38 -6.89 -0.45 -5.70
N LEU A 39 -6.29 -1.57 -5.32
CA LEU A 39 -4.90 -1.61 -4.85
C LEU A 39 -3.92 -1.04 -5.89
N ARG A 40 -4.07 -1.41 -7.17
CA ARG A 40 -3.23 -0.87 -8.25
C ARG A 40 -3.43 0.61 -8.48
N LEU A 41 -4.60 1.15 -8.18
CA LEU A 41 -4.91 2.59 -8.30
C LEU A 41 -4.48 3.39 -7.06
N GLY A 42 -3.92 2.75 -6.04
CA GLY A 42 -3.39 3.40 -4.86
C GLY A 42 -4.37 3.47 -3.67
N PHE A 43 -5.46 2.72 -3.71
CA PHE A 43 -6.33 2.55 -2.54
C PHE A 43 -5.65 1.68 -1.47
N GLU A 44 -5.95 1.96 -0.22
CA GLU A 44 -5.34 1.29 0.93
C GLU A 44 -6.29 0.33 1.66
N GLY A 45 -7.54 0.26 1.22
CA GLY A 45 -8.56 -0.62 1.76
C GLY A 45 -9.81 -0.63 0.92
N LYS A 46 -10.78 -1.46 1.30
CA LYS A 46 -12.08 -1.62 0.64
C LYS A 46 -13.17 -1.82 1.68
N LEU A 47 -14.30 -1.16 1.49
CA LEU A 47 -15.47 -1.36 2.34
C LEU A 47 -16.06 -2.76 2.12
N CYS A 48 -16.36 -3.45 3.22
CA CYS A 48 -16.99 -4.76 3.23
C CYS A 48 -18.40 -4.65 3.80
N ILE A 49 -19.38 -5.23 3.12
CA ILE A 49 -20.77 -5.28 3.54
C ILE A 49 -21.21 -6.67 3.99
N HIS A 50 -20.30 -7.64 3.95
CA HIS A 50 -20.53 -9.00 4.39
C HIS A 50 -19.26 -9.61 5.00
N PRO A 51 -19.36 -10.42 6.09
CA PRO A 51 -18.19 -11.01 6.72
C PRO A 51 -17.29 -11.82 5.79
N ALA A 52 -17.84 -12.51 4.81
CA ALA A 52 -17.07 -13.27 3.81
C ALA A 52 -16.13 -12.40 2.96
N GLN A 53 -16.38 -11.10 2.84
CA GLN A 53 -15.53 -10.16 2.11
C GLN A 53 -14.29 -9.72 2.91
N VAL A 54 -14.34 -9.83 4.25
CA VAL A 54 -13.28 -9.31 5.14
C VAL A 54 -11.96 -10.04 4.93
N GLU A 55 -11.98 -11.39 4.91
CA GLU A 55 -10.76 -12.17 4.68
C GLU A 55 -10.14 -11.87 3.32
N ILE A 56 -10.97 -11.72 2.29
CA ILE A 56 -10.52 -11.41 0.93
C ILE A 56 -9.90 -10.02 0.89
N ALA A 57 -10.55 -9.02 1.47
CA ALA A 57 -10.02 -7.67 1.57
C ALA A 57 -8.67 -7.66 2.31
N ASN A 58 -8.56 -8.33 3.44
CA ASN A 58 -7.32 -8.44 4.17
C ASN A 58 -6.20 -9.09 3.34
N SER A 59 -6.50 -10.13 2.57
CA SER A 59 -5.50 -10.78 1.70
C SER A 59 -5.01 -9.85 0.59
N ILE A 60 -5.86 -8.97 0.05
CA ILE A 60 -5.51 -8.02 -1.01
C ILE A 60 -4.64 -6.89 -0.46
N PHE A 61 -5.05 -6.27 0.65
CA PHE A 61 -4.43 -5.04 1.15
C PHE A 61 -3.30 -5.26 2.16
N THR A 62 -3.11 -6.47 2.66
CA THR A 62 -1.96 -6.81 3.50
C THR A 62 -0.71 -6.99 2.64
N PRO A 63 0.38 -6.27 2.91
CA PRO A 63 1.63 -6.43 2.17
C PRO A 63 2.20 -7.83 2.34
N THR A 64 2.79 -8.36 1.26
CA THR A 64 3.51 -9.63 1.30
C THR A 64 4.86 -9.50 2.02
N ALA A 65 5.42 -10.61 2.50
CA ALA A 65 6.74 -10.61 3.14
C ALA A 65 7.82 -9.99 2.25
N GLY A 66 7.81 -10.29 0.94
CA GLY A 66 8.77 -9.72 -0.01
C GLY A 66 8.61 -8.21 -0.22
N GLN A 67 7.37 -7.70 -0.19
CA GLN A 67 7.12 -6.26 -0.24
C GLN A 67 7.62 -5.56 1.04
N ILE A 68 7.40 -6.16 2.20
CA ILE A 68 7.88 -5.65 3.48
C ILE A 68 9.41 -5.63 3.52
N GLU A 69 10.07 -6.72 3.11
CA GLU A 69 11.52 -6.80 3.06
C GLU A 69 12.10 -5.72 2.14
N THR A 70 11.55 -5.56 0.94
CA THR A 70 11.98 -4.51 0.02
C THR A 70 11.79 -3.11 0.61
N ALA A 71 10.66 -2.87 1.26
CA ALA A 71 10.37 -1.59 1.89
C ALA A 71 11.36 -1.27 3.03
N LEU A 72 11.66 -2.24 3.88
CA LEU A 72 12.64 -2.07 4.96
C LEU A 72 14.05 -1.74 4.41
N ARG A 73 14.49 -2.45 3.37
CA ARG A 73 15.79 -2.16 2.73
C ARG A 73 15.85 -0.76 2.12
N VAL A 74 14.76 -0.30 1.53
CA VAL A 74 14.69 1.06 0.97
C VAL A 74 14.78 2.11 2.08
N ILE A 75 14.01 1.93 3.16
CA ILE A 75 14.01 2.88 4.29
C ILE A 75 15.39 2.92 4.97
N GLU A 76 15.97 1.77 5.27
CA GLU A 76 17.31 1.68 5.87
C GLU A 76 18.39 2.33 4.99
N GLY A 77 18.37 2.04 3.69
CA GLY A 77 19.30 2.64 2.74
C GLY A 77 19.11 4.16 2.62
N TRP A 78 17.88 4.63 2.70
CA TRP A 78 17.56 6.05 2.71
C TRP A 78 18.11 6.76 3.96
N GLU A 79 17.89 6.19 5.13
CA GLU A 79 18.40 6.74 6.40
C GLU A 79 19.93 6.87 6.37
N ALA A 80 20.62 5.84 5.86
CA ALA A 80 22.07 5.88 5.67
C ALA A 80 22.50 6.96 4.67
N ALA A 81 21.79 7.11 3.54
CA ALA A 81 22.10 8.13 2.53
C ALA A 81 21.90 9.55 3.06
N VAL A 82 20.84 9.78 3.81
CA VAL A 82 20.57 11.08 4.46
C VAL A 82 21.65 11.39 5.49
N ALA A 83 22.08 10.43 6.29
CA ALA A 83 23.17 10.60 7.24
C ALA A 83 24.49 11.01 6.55
N ASP A 84 24.72 10.53 5.33
CA ASP A 84 25.85 10.93 4.45
C ASP A 84 25.63 12.26 3.70
N GLY A 85 24.50 12.95 3.93
CA GLY A 85 24.16 14.20 3.24
C GLY A 85 23.73 14.04 1.79
N LYS A 86 23.30 12.83 1.38
CA LYS A 86 22.85 12.53 0.02
C LYS A 86 21.33 12.63 -0.09
N GLY A 87 20.84 13.17 -1.19
CA GLY A 87 19.40 13.27 -1.48
C GLY A 87 18.83 12.11 -2.33
N VAL A 88 19.72 11.22 -2.80
CA VAL A 88 19.38 10.02 -3.58
C VAL A 88 20.43 8.94 -3.33
N PHE A 89 20.03 7.68 -3.52
CA PHE A 89 20.95 6.55 -3.52
C PHE A 89 20.53 5.47 -4.50
N ALA A 90 21.39 4.50 -4.75
CA ALA A 90 21.07 3.34 -5.60
C ALA A 90 20.87 2.09 -4.73
N LEU A 91 19.76 1.39 -4.97
CA LEU A 91 19.49 0.07 -4.41
C LEU A 91 19.18 -0.91 -5.54
N ASP A 92 19.93 -2.01 -5.61
CA ASP A 92 19.79 -3.03 -6.65
C ASP A 92 19.78 -2.46 -8.09
N GLY A 93 20.64 -1.44 -8.34
CA GLY A 93 20.74 -0.76 -9.64
C GLY A 93 19.62 0.22 -9.97
N LYS A 94 18.71 0.48 -9.03
CA LYS A 94 17.61 1.45 -9.18
C LYS A 94 17.85 2.67 -8.30
N MET A 95 17.56 3.84 -8.84
CA MET A 95 17.61 5.08 -8.07
C MET A 95 16.46 5.13 -7.08
N VAL A 96 16.76 5.48 -5.84
CA VAL A 96 15.80 5.76 -4.77
C VAL A 96 15.84 7.24 -4.44
N ASP A 97 14.68 7.85 -4.48
CA ASP A 97 14.43 9.25 -4.19
C ASP A 97 13.32 9.42 -3.13
N PRO A 98 13.10 10.62 -2.58
CA PRO A 98 12.07 10.83 -1.56
C PRO A 98 10.67 10.31 -1.91
N PRO A 99 10.12 10.51 -3.13
CA PRO A 99 8.82 9.95 -3.49
C PRO A 99 8.73 8.43 -3.38
N LEU A 100 9.79 7.72 -3.75
CA LEU A 100 9.85 6.26 -3.63
C LEU A 100 9.91 5.84 -2.15
N VAL A 101 10.64 6.58 -1.34
CA VAL A 101 10.71 6.34 0.13
C VAL A 101 9.32 6.48 0.76
N ASP A 102 8.56 7.51 0.40
CA ASP A 102 7.19 7.71 0.89
C ASP A 102 6.26 6.55 0.52
N ILE A 103 6.40 6.01 -0.70
CA ILE A 103 5.65 4.82 -1.13
C ILE A 103 5.99 3.61 -0.27
N GLN A 104 7.27 3.38 0.00
CA GLN A 104 7.72 2.24 0.80
C GLN A 104 7.35 2.41 2.28
N GLN A 105 7.35 3.64 2.80
CA GLN A 105 6.85 3.91 4.16
C GLN A 105 5.38 3.50 4.31
N ARG A 106 4.53 3.76 3.32
CA ARG A 106 3.13 3.31 3.36
C ARG A 106 2.98 1.78 3.37
N VAL A 107 3.90 1.05 2.71
CA VAL A 107 3.92 -0.42 2.80
C VAL A 107 4.19 -0.86 4.24
N ILE A 108 5.17 -0.25 4.90
CA ILE A 108 5.49 -0.54 6.31
C ILE A 108 4.31 -0.21 7.22
N ASP A 109 3.67 0.95 7.03
CA ASP A 109 2.53 1.38 7.85
C ASP A 109 1.36 0.40 7.71
N ARG A 110 1.04 -0.05 6.49
CA ARG A 110 0.01 -1.08 6.26
C ARG A 110 0.37 -2.42 6.90
N ALA A 111 1.64 -2.83 6.83
CA ALA A 111 2.10 -4.06 7.46
C ALA A 111 1.95 -4.01 8.99
N LYS A 112 2.23 -2.88 9.60
CA LYS A 112 2.02 -2.64 11.05
C LYS A 112 0.54 -2.65 11.41
N GLN A 113 -0.32 -2.01 10.62
CA GLN A 113 -1.78 -2.01 10.83
C GLN A 113 -2.38 -3.40 10.69
N ALA A 114 -1.89 -4.19 9.74
CA ALA A 114 -2.32 -5.57 9.52
C ALA A 114 -1.76 -6.56 10.58
N GLY A 115 -0.84 -6.12 11.43
CA GLY A 115 -0.21 -6.96 12.46
C GLY A 115 0.78 -7.98 11.93
N VAL A 116 1.22 -7.87 10.67
CA VAL A 116 2.23 -8.75 10.04
C VAL A 116 3.65 -8.23 10.20
N LEU A 117 3.81 -6.99 10.68
CA LEU A 117 5.07 -6.41 11.10
C LEU A 117 4.89 -5.87 12.53
N GLY A 118 5.81 -6.18 13.43
CA GLY A 118 5.74 -5.77 14.82
C GLY A 118 5.55 -4.25 14.95
N LYS A 119 4.74 -3.83 15.95
CA LYS A 119 4.65 -2.41 16.33
C LYS A 119 5.98 -2.04 16.97
N ALA A 120 6.69 -1.18 16.29
CA ALA A 120 7.88 -0.57 16.90
C ALA A 120 7.48 0.35 18.02
#